data_067fbba1b93ca829b9946870ef90416b
#
_entry.id   067fbba1b93ca829b9946870ef90416b
#
_cell.length_a   1.000
_cell.length_b   1.000
_cell.length_c   1.000
_cell.angle_alpha   90.00
_cell.angle_beta   90.00
_cell.angle_gamma   90.00
#
_symmetry.space_group_name_H-M   'P 1'
#
loop_
_entity.id
_entity.type
_entity.pdbx_description
1 polymer ?
#
loop_
_entity_poly.entity_id
_entity_poly.type
_entity_poly.pdbx_seq_one_letter_code
_entity_poly.pdbx_strand_id
1 'polypeptide(L)'
;MSMKALQCVELGGVDKLEINEVSSPDVGPGQVLIDVKAASVNFPDVLMIQGLYQFQPPLPFTPGGEAAGIIEKVGEGVESLKEGDKVFAMTGMGAFAEK
;
A
#
# COMPACT_ATOMS: atom_id res chain seq x y z
N MET A 1 0.93 -11.99 -11.07
CA MET A 1 -0.49 -12.06 -10.67
C MET A 1 -1.04 -10.66 -10.50
N SER A 2 -2.33 -10.50 -10.67
CA SER A 2 -2.96 -9.21 -10.50
C SER A 2 -3.69 -9.11 -9.17
N MET A 3 -3.91 -7.90 -8.72
CA MET A 3 -4.67 -7.59 -7.51
C MET A 3 -5.46 -6.31 -7.70
N LYS A 4 -6.42 -6.07 -6.82
CA LYS A 4 -7.15 -4.81 -6.81
C LYS A 4 -6.45 -3.80 -5.93
N ALA A 5 -6.37 -2.57 -6.41
CA ALA A 5 -5.81 -1.45 -5.66
C ALA A 5 -6.63 -0.19 -5.92
N LEU A 6 -6.74 0.64 -4.89
CA LEU A 6 -7.32 1.97 -5.02
C LEU A 6 -6.22 2.88 -5.54
N GLN A 7 -6.45 3.52 -6.68
CA GLN A 7 -5.44 4.38 -7.30
C GLN A 7 -5.90 5.82 -7.43
N CYS A 8 -4.97 6.71 -7.16
CA CYS A 8 -5.09 8.12 -7.49
C CYS A 8 -4.54 8.28 -8.91
N VAL A 9 -5.43 8.46 -9.87
CA VAL A 9 -5.04 8.59 -11.29
C VAL A 9 -4.94 10.05 -11.71
N GLU A 10 -5.52 10.93 -10.92
CA GLU A 10 -5.52 12.37 -11.16
C GLU A 10 -5.62 13.05 -9.79
N LEU A 11 -4.90 14.14 -9.59
CA LEU A 11 -4.97 14.87 -8.33
C LEU A 11 -6.34 15.54 -8.18
N GLY A 12 -6.87 15.53 -6.98
CA GLY A 12 -8.17 16.15 -6.69
C GLY A 12 -8.84 15.50 -5.49
N GLY A 13 -10.17 15.50 -5.48
CA GLY A 13 -10.95 14.89 -4.40
C GLY A 13 -11.08 13.39 -4.56
N VAL A 14 -11.82 12.79 -3.66
CA VAL A 14 -12.03 11.33 -3.65
C VAL A 14 -12.74 10.83 -4.92
N ASP A 15 -13.43 11.68 -5.63
CA ASP A 15 -14.08 11.36 -6.89
C ASP A 15 -13.08 11.03 -8.01
N LYS A 16 -11.80 11.37 -7.82
CA LYS A 16 -10.74 11.06 -8.78
C LYS A 16 -10.06 9.72 -8.50
N LEU A 17 -10.46 9.03 -7.45
CA LEU A 17 -9.91 7.72 -7.11
C LEU A 17 -10.62 6.64 -7.90
N GLU A 18 -9.88 5.59 -8.28
CA GLU A 18 -10.40 4.44 -9.02
C GLU A 18 -9.89 3.15 -8.41
N ILE A 19 -10.72 2.11 -8.44
CA ILE A 19 -10.27 0.77 -8.09
C ILE A 19 -9.88 0.08 -9.40
N ASN A 20 -8.61 -0.25 -9.52
CA ASN A 20 -8.05 -0.85 -10.72
C ASN A 20 -7.36 -2.17 -10.42
N GLU A 21 -7.23 -3.00 -11.44
CA GLU A 21 -6.39 -4.18 -11.39
C GLU A 21 -4.96 -3.77 -11.69
N VAL A 22 -4.05 -4.13 -10.80
CA VAL A 22 -2.62 -3.83 -10.94
C VAL A 22 -1.82 -5.09 -10.67
N SER A 23 -0.55 -5.06 -11.04
CA SER A 23 0.35 -6.18 -10.74
C SER A 23 0.58 -6.27 -9.25
N SER A 24 0.53 -7.50 -8.72
CA SER A 24 0.92 -7.78 -7.36
C SER A 24 2.40 -7.46 -7.17
N PRO A 25 2.81 -6.81 -6.07
CA PRO A 25 4.22 -6.49 -5.89
C PRO A 25 5.06 -7.75 -5.67
N ASP A 26 6.30 -7.69 -6.12
CA ASP A 26 7.29 -8.73 -5.82
C ASP A 26 7.95 -8.42 -4.49
N VAL A 27 8.35 -9.48 -3.77
CA VAL A 27 9.09 -9.30 -2.53
C VAL A 27 10.58 -9.28 -2.83
N GLY A 28 11.24 -8.19 -2.44
CA GLY A 28 12.68 -8.04 -2.59
C GLY A 28 13.44 -8.43 -1.33
N PRO A 29 14.79 -8.43 -1.39
CA PRO A 29 15.61 -8.68 -0.20
C PRO A 29 15.27 -7.71 0.93
N GLY A 30 15.18 -8.23 2.15
CA GLY A 30 14.86 -7.41 3.32
C GLY A 30 13.41 -6.97 3.44
N GLN A 31 12.55 -7.43 2.52
CA GLN A 31 11.15 -7.03 2.48
C GLN A 31 10.22 -8.21 2.82
N VAL A 32 8.99 -7.87 3.16
CA VAL A 32 7.93 -8.85 3.31
C VAL A 32 6.73 -8.43 2.48
N LEU A 33 5.96 -9.41 2.03
CA LEU A 33 4.70 -9.17 1.35
C LEU A 33 3.57 -9.43 2.34
N ILE A 34 2.71 -8.45 2.53
CA ILE A 34 1.61 -8.54 3.47
C ILE A 34 0.31 -8.71 2.70
N ASP A 35 -0.46 -9.74 3.07
CA ASP A 35 -1.84 -9.88 2.64
C ASP A 35 -2.66 -8.93 3.51
N VAL A 36 -3.06 -7.80 2.95
CA VAL A 36 -3.66 -6.69 3.70
C VAL A 36 -5.08 -7.05 4.10
N LYS A 37 -5.36 -6.98 5.40
CA LYS A 37 -6.69 -7.25 5.95
C LYS A 37 -7.42 -5.96 6.36
N ALA A 38 -6.68 -4.92 6.70
CA ALA A 38 -7.23 -3.63 7.07
C ALA A 38 -6.22 -2.53 6.80
N ALA A 39 -6.70 -1.36 6.48
CA ALA A 39 -5.87 -0.18 6.30
C ALA A 39 -6.63 1.03 6.83
N SER A 40 -5.93 1.94 7.49
CA SER A 40 -6.56 3.14 8.04
C SER A 40 -6.45 4.30 7.07
N VAL A 41 -7.48 5.14 7.05
CA VAL A 41 -7.47 6.39 6.29
C VAL A 41 -7.05 7.51 7.23
N ASN A 42 -6.04 8.27 6.84
CA ASN A 42 -5.48 9.33 7.67
C ASN A 42 -5.39 10.64 6.90
N PHE A 43 -5.16 11.72 7.62
CA PHE A 43 -5.09 13.05 7.01
C PHE A 43 -4.03 13.18 5.91
N PRO A 44 -2.81 12.63 6.06
CA PRO A 44 -1.83 12.68 4.97
C PRO A 44 -2.34 12.06 3.66
N ASP A 45 -3.18 11.03 3.73
CA ASP A 45 -3.73 10.40 2.52
C ASP A 45 -4.61 11.40 1.75
N VAL A 46 -5.43 12.15 2.47
CA VAL A 46 -6.31 13.16 1.88
C VAL A 46 -5.49 14.26 1.22
N LEU A 47 -4.42 14.70 1.87
CA LEU A 47 -3.55 15.73 1.29
C LEU A 47 -2.79 15.21 0.07
N MET A 48 -2.34 13.97 0.12
CA MET A 48 -1.54 13.39 -0.95
C MET A 48 -2.32 13.29 -2.27
N ILE A 49 -3.58 12.89 -2.21
CA ILE A 49 -4.40 12.78 -3.43
C ILE A 49 -4.73 14.15 -4.02
N GLN A 50 -4.65 15.20 -3.21
CA GLN A 50 -4.89 16.58 -3.67
C GLN A 50 -3.60 17.28 -4.13
N GLY A 51 -2.46 16.63 -3.99
CA GLY A 51 -1.17 17.25 -4.32
C GLY A 51 -0.70 18.26 -3.29
N LEU A 52 -1.23 18.20 -2.07
CA LEU A 52 -0.94 19.17 -1.00
C LEU A 52 0.01 18.65 0.07
N TYR A 53 0.43 17.38 -0.05
CA TYR A 53 1.34 16.79 0.91
C TYR A 53 2.78 17.03 0.47
N GLN A 54 3.69 17.07 1.44
CA GLN A 54 5.12 17.32 1.16
C GLN A 54 5.78 16.22 0.33
N PHE A 55 5.25 15.00 0.37
CA PHE A 55 5.69 13.90 -0.47
C PHE A 55 4.62 13.65 -1.54
N GLN A 56 5.02 13.70 -2.82
CA GLN A 56 4.12 13.53 -3.94
C GLN A 56 4.60 12.41 -4.84
N PRO A 57 4.01 11.22 -4.75
CA PRO A 57 4.37 10.13 -5.67
C PRO A 57 3.94 10.45 -7.09
N PRO A 58 4.61 9.85 -8.10
CA PRO A 58 4.14 9.99 -9.48
C PRO A 58 2.80 9.29 -9.67
N LEU A 59 1.96 9.84 -10.53
CA LEU A 59 0.65 9.26 -10.88
C LEU A 59 0.84 8.12 -11.88
N PRO A 60 0.03 7.06 -11.83
CA PRO A 60 -0.94 6.77 -10.78
C PRO A 60 -0.24 6.18 -9.55
N PHE A 61 -0.78 6.44 -8.36
CA PHE A 61 -0.24 5.84 -7.14
C PHE A 61 -1.38 5.34 -6.25
N THR A 62 -1.04 4.43 -5.33
CA THR A 62 -1.98 3.93 -4.34
C THR A 62 -1.70 4.61 -3.01
N PRO A 63 -2.66 5.35 -2.46
CA PRO A 63 -2.47 5.96 -1.15
C PRO A 63 -2.59 4.93 -0.02
N GLY A 64 -2.47 5.39 1.20
CA GLY A 64 -2.58 4.57 2.40
C GLY A 64 -1.25 4.38 3.09
N GLY A 65 -1.10 4.97 4.28
CA GLY A 65 0.16 4.97 5.02
C GLY A 65 0.29 3.90 6.07
N GLU A 66 -0.78 3.17 6.37
CA GLU A 66 -0.78 2.15 7.42
C GLU A 66 -1.63 0.97 7.00
N ALA A 67 -1.14 -0.24 7.27
CA ALA A 67 -1.87 -1.47 6.98
C ALA A 67 -1.66 -2.49 8.07
N ALA A 68 -2.62 -3.37 8.24
CA ALA A 68 -2.52 -4.54 9.10
C ALA A 68 -2.88 -5.76 8.26
N GLY A 69 -2.20 -6.85 8.49
CA GLY A 69 -2.47 -8.06 7.73
C GLY A 69 -1.60 -9.22 8.17
N ILE A 70 -1.46 -10.18 7.27
CA ILE A 70 -0.75 -11.43 7.52
C ILE A 70 0.39 -11.52 6.51
N ILE A 71 1.57 -11.88 6.97
CA ILE A 71 2.72 -12.03 6.09
C ILE A 71 2.48 -13.22 5.15
N GLU A 72 2.50 -12.94 3.84
CA GLU A 72 2.32 -13.94 2.81
C GLU A 72 3.65 -14.50 2.33
N LYS A 73 4.67 -13.66 2.21
CA LYS A 73 6.02 -14.04 1.79
C LYS A 73 7.06 -13.19 2.51
N VAL A 74 8.24 -13.77 2.73
CA VAL A 74 9.39 -13.03 3.27
C VAL A 74 10.50 -13.05 2.22
N GLY A 75 11.20 -11.92 2.11
CA GLY A 75 12.34 -11.80 1.23
C GLY A 75 13.61 -12.34 1.86
N GLU A 76 14.64 -12.41 1.04
CA GLU A 76 15.95 -12.89 1.48
C GLU A 76 16.48 -12.00 2.61
N GLY A 77 17.05 -12.62 3.64
CA GLY A 77 17.65 -11.91 4.76
C GLY A 77 16.69 -11.54 5.89
N VAL A 78 15.39 -11.77 5.71
CA VAL A 78 14.42 -11.50 6.76
C VAL A 78 14.37 -12.69 7.71
N GLU A 79 14.75 -12.48 8.98
CA GLU A 79 14.83 -13.53 9.98
C GLU A 79 13.85 -13.37 11.13
N SER A 80 13.47 -12.11 11.44
CA SER A 80 12.61 -11.81 12.59
C SER A 80 11.13 -12.00 12.32
N LEU A 81 10.74 -12.16 11.06
CA LEU A 81 9.35 -12.34 10.64
C LEU A 81 9.24 -13.56 9.74
N LYS A 82 8.06 -14.18 9.72
CA LYS A 82 7.82 -15.36 8.90
C LYS A 82 6.39 -15.35 8.34
N GLU A 83 6.16 -16.18 7.33
CA GLU A 83 4.83 -16.38 6.76
C GLU A 83 3.83 -16.77 7.83
N GLY A 84 2.66 -16.18 7.76
CA GLY A 84 1.58 -16.38 8.73
C GLY A 84 1.59 -15.45 9.92
N ASP A 85 2.65 -14.67 10.12
CA ASP A 85 2.69 -13.68 11.21
C ASP A 85 1.67 -12.58 10.98
N LYS A 86 0.99 -12.18 12.05
CA LYS A 86 0.09 -11.03 12.03
C LYS A 86 0.88 -9.79 12.33
N VAL A 87 0.79 -8.79 11.48
CA VAL A 87 1.61 -7.57 11.57
C VAL A 87 0.79 -6.34 11.26
N PHE A 88 1.32 -5.20 11.66
CA PHE A 88 0.91 -3.91 11.09
C PHE A 88 2.16 -3.17 10.64
N ALA A 89 1.96 -2.29 9.67
CA ALA A 89 3.09 -1.60 9.05
C ALA A 89 2.74 -0.16 8.75
N MET A 90 3.75 0.69 8.83
CA MET A 90 3.67 2.06 8.34
C MET A 90 4.32 2.05 6.96
N THR A 91 3.51 2.24 5.93
CA THR A 91 3.95 2.05 4.55
C THR A 91 4.30 3.37 3.85
N GLY A 92 3.82 4.49 4.38
CA GLY A 92 3.94 5.78 3.71
C GLY A 92 2.92 5.94 2.59
N MET A 93 2.82 4.95 1.72
CA MET A 93 1.78 4.85 0.70
C MET A 93 1.67 3.38 0.30
N GLY A 94 0.63 3.06 -0.45
CA GLY A 94 0.47 1.71 -1.01
C GLY A 94 -0.45 0.78 -0.24
N ALA A 95 -0.96 1.20 0.93
CA ALA A 95 -1.72 0.31 1.79
C ALA A 95 -3.15 0.01 1.28
N PHE A 96 -3.71 0.85 0.42
CA PHE A 96 -5.08 0.66 -0.09
C PHE A 96 -5.07 -0.29 -1.28
N ALA A 97 -4.55 -1.49 -1.07
CA ALA A 97 -4.43 -2.55 -2.05
C ALA A 97 -4.51 -3.89 -1.32
N GLU A 98 -4.71 -4.95 -2.08
CA GLU A 98 -4.81 -6.29 -1.48
C GLU A 98 -3.47 -6.76 -0.90
N LYS A 99 -2.35 -6.27 -1.40
CA LYS A 99 -1.01 -6.64 -0.92
C LYS A 99 -0.02 -5.50 -0.91
#